data_7987e03e45eadabff3ad9b33232027c6
#
_entry.id   7987e03e45eadabff3ad9b33232027c6
#
_cell.length_a   1.000
_cell.length_b   1.000
_cell.length_c   1.000
_cell.angle_alpha   90.00
_cell.angle_beta   90.00
_cell.angle_gamma   90.00
#
_symmetry.space_group_name_H-M   'P 1'
#
loop_
_entity.id
_entity.type
_entity.pdbx_description
1 polymer ?
#
loop_
_entity_poly.entity_id
_entity_poly.type
_entity_poly.pdbx_seq_one_letter_code
_entity_poly.pdbx_strand_id
1 'polypeptide(L)'
;FSSLISIGDEIERRLVPAVRDSPHFTYERSAGYDGAYYVQLAMHPTLDNPELEKSIDNLPYRARRMLFCWAAWLLGLGQPAWIIQAHALLNVLCWLGLAILLLRWFPPASAGDVLRWFGVMFSHGVCMSVRHSLVDAPSLLLLALAVRWFEQGARLRGGVVLALAGLGKE
;
A
#
# COMPACT_ATOMS: atom_id res chain seq x y z
N PHE A 1 7.49 12.38 0.59
CA PHE A 1 7.21 10.99 1.09
C PHE A 1 7.73 9.90 0.15
N SER A 2 8.19 10.22 -1.08
CA SER A 2 8.66 9.23 -2.08
C SER A 2 9.77 8.29 -1.58
N SER A 3 10.54 8.68 -0.58
CA SER A 3 11.53 7.80 0.07
C SER A 3 10.93 6.52 0.66
N LEU A 4 9.63 6.53 0.99
CA LEU A 4 8.93 5.33 1.46
C LEU A 4 8.63 4.31 0.34
N ILE A 5 8.77 4.66 -0.93
CA ILE A 5 8.54 3.73 -2.04
C ILE A 5 9.76 2.82 -2.26
N SER A 6 10.91 3.24 -1.79
CA SER A 6 12.20 2.51 -1.92
C SER A 6 12.59 2.23 -3.37
N ILE A 7 12.58 3.26 -4.20
CA ILE A 7 13.14 3.21 -5.55
C ILE A 7 14.67 3.15 -5.44
N GLY A 8 15.29 2.12 -5.99
CA GLY A 8 16.74 1.96 -6.05
C GLY A 8 17.31 2.37 -7.42
N ASP A 9 18.58 2.78 -7.46
CA ASP A 9 19.27 3.19 -8.68
C ASP A 9 19.40 2.07 -9.72
N GLU A 10 19.39 0.80 -9.31
CA GLU A 10 19.41 -0.33 -10.23
C GLU A 10 18.10 -0.47 -11.00
N ILE A 11 16.95 -0.17 -10.37
CA ILE A 11 15.63 -0.26 -11.01
C ILE A 11 15.25 1.05 -11.74
N GLU A 12 15.86 2.18 -11.38
CA GLU A 12 15.52 3.50 -11.91
C GLU A 12 15.53 3.55 -13.44
N ARG A 13 16.50 2.87 -14.06
CA ARG A 13 16.62 2.80 -15.54
C ARG A 13 15.48 2.03 -16.21
N ARG A 14 14.77 1.21 -15.46
CA ARG A 14 13.65 0.38 -15.94
C ARG A 14 12.30 0.99 -15.62
N LEU A 15 12.26 2.09 -14.86
CA LEU A 15 11.01 2.75 -14.52
C LEU A 15 10.31 3.28 -15.77
N VAL A 16 8.98 3.21 -15.76
CA VAL A 16 8.17 3.89 -16.77
C VAL A 16 8.47 5.38 -16.78
N PRO A 17 8.46 6.07 -17.93
CA PRO A 17 8.80 7.49 -18.04
C PRO A 17 8.03 8.37 -17.05
N ALA A 18 6.75 8.08 -16.83
CA ALA A 18 5.91 8.83 -15.91
C ALA A 18 6.45 8.87 -14.47
N VAL A 19 7.10 7.80 -13.99
CA VAL A 19 7.77 7.78 -12.68
C VAL A 19 9.15 8.39 -12.78
N ARG A 20 9.96 7.96 -13.75
CA ARG A 20 11.35 8.39 -13.91
C ARG A 20 11.50 9.91 -14.07
N ASP A 21 10.61 10.53 -14.86
CA ASP A 21 10.68 11.95 -15.16
C ASP A 21 9.99 12.83 -14.09
N SER A 22 9.41 12.18 -13.06
CA SER A 22 8.78 12.87 -11.92
C SER A 22 9.74 13.00 -10.74
N PRO A 23 9.65 14.07 -9.93
CA PRO A 23 10.49 14.21 -8.74
C PRO A 23 10.24 13.09 -7.73
N HIS A 24 11.26 12.28 -7.46
CA HIS A 24 11.22 11.22 -6.46
C HIS A 24 12.59 11.03 -5.80
N PHE A 25 12.62 10.28 -4.70
CA PHE A 25 13.85 9.93 -4.00
C PHE A 25 14.35 8.56 -4.50
N THR A 26 15.64 8.49 -4.84
CA THR A 26 16.31 7.27 -5.28
C THR A 26 17.36 6.85 -4.26
N TYR A 27 17.38 5.57 -3.89
CA TYR A 27 18.39 5.01 -3.01
C TYR A 27 19.58 4.54 -3.82
N GLU A 28 20.77 5.05 -3.49
CA GLU A 28 22.04 4.64 -4.12
C GLU A 28 22.42 3.21 -3.73
N ARG A 29 23.01 2.47 -4.66
CA ARG A 29 23.49 1.08 -4.50
C ARG A 29 22.40 0.15 -3.96
N SER A 30 21.19 0.28 -4.50
CA SER A 30 20.03 -0.45 -4.07
C SER A 30 19.23 -0.97 -5.25
N ALA A 31 18.81 -2.24 -5.16
CA ALA A 31 17.84 -2.81 -6.09
C ALA A 31 16.41 -2.26 -5.91
N GLY A 32 16.19 -1.44 -4.88
CA GLY A 32 14.86 -0.98 -4.53
C GLY A 32 13.99 -2.07 -3.88
N TYR A 33 12.68 -1.84 -3.86
CA TYR A 33 11.72 -2.79 -3.30
C TYR A 33 10.41 -2.81 -4.10
N ASP A 34 9.52 -3.71 -3.74
CA ASP A 34 8.24 -3.95 -4.44
C ASP A 34 7.35 -2.71 -4.61
N GLY A 35 7.43 -1.74 -3.71
CA GLY A 35 6.72 -0.46 -3.82
C GLY A 35 7.00 0.29 -5.12
N ALA A 36 8.21 0.14 -5.67
CA ALA A 36 8.58 0.72 -6.96
C ALA A 36 7.78 0.12 -8.14
N TYR A 37 7.35 -1.13 -8.04
CA TYR A 37 6.46 -1.73 -9.05
C TYR A 37 5.03 -1.24 -8.92
N TYR A 38 4.51 -1.15 -7.68
CA TYR A 38 3.13 -0.71 -7.45
C TYR A 38 2.90 0.76 -7.80
N VAL A 39 3.88 1.65 -7.60
CA VAL A 39 3.75 3.04 -8.06
C VAL A 39 3.71 3.15 -9.58
N GLN A 40 4.42 2.29 -10.32
CA GLN A 40 4.34 2.23 -11.77
C GLN A 40 2.95 1.76 -12.25
N LEU A 41 2.37 0.77 -11.57
CA LEU A 41 0.99 0.36 -11.83
C LEU A 41 -0.01 1.49 -11.55
N ALA A 42 0.23 2.28 -10.50
CA ALA A 42 -0.60 3.44 -10.18
C ALA A 42 -0.56 4.53 -11.26
N MET A 43 0.52 4.64 -12.03
CA MET A 43 0.59 5.55 -13.19
C MET A 43 -0.29 5.10 -14.36
N HIS A 44 -0.53 3.79 -14.48
CA HIS A 44 -1.24 3.18 -15.61
C HIS A 44 -2.37 2.27 -15.11
N PRO A 45 -3.46 2.84 -14.57
CA PRO A 45 -4.53 2.09 -13.90
C PRO A 45 -5.33 1.16 -14.84
N THR A 46 -5.22 1.35 -16.15
CA THR A 46 -5.84 0.51 -17.20
C THR A 46 -4.90 -0.60 -17.69
N LEU A 47 -3.64 -0.58 -17.29
CA LEU A 47 -2.60 -1.56 -17.68
C LEU A 47 -2.32 -1.63 -19.19
N ASP A 48 -2.66 -0.60 -19.94
CA ASP A 48 -2.58 -0.52 -21.40
C ASP A 48 -1.20 -0.06 -21.93
N ASN A 49 -0.28 0.29 -21.02
CA ASN A 49 1.06 0.73 -21.42
C ASN A 49 2.00 -0.47 -21.63
N PRO A 50 2.54 -0.69 -22.86
CA PRO A 50 3.42 -1.80 -23.16
C PRO A 50 4.78 -1.73 -22.44
N GLU A 51 5.17 -0.57 -21.90
CA GLU A 51 6.40 -0.43 -21.10
C GLU A 51 6.30 -1.08 -19.74
N LEU A 52 5.09 -1.32 -19.21
CA LEU A 52 4.89 -2.01 -17.94
C LEU A 52 5.46 -3.42 -17.94
N GLU A 53 5.35 -4.15 -19.05
CA GLU A 53 5.89 -5.51 -19.17
C GLU A 53 7.42 -5.55 -19.05
N LYS A 54 8.10 -4.45 -19.46
CA LYS A 54 9.56 -4.34 -19.39
C LYS A 54 10.04 -3.81 -18.04
N SER A 55 9.18 -3.05 -17.35
CA SER A 55 9.51 -2.33 -16.14
C SER A 55 9.18 -3.12 -14.87
N ILE A 56 8.24 -4.06 -14.96
CA ILE A 56 7.74 -4.84 -13.83
C ILE A 56 8.18 -6.31 -13.97
N ASP A 57 8.71 -6.87 -12.90
CA ASP A 57 9.25 -8.24 -12.86
C ASP A 57 8.23 -9.32 -13.26
N ASN A 58 6.99 -9.19 -12.76
CA ASN A 58 5.88 -10.10 -13.03
C ASN A 58 4.56 -9.33 -13.08
N LEU A 59 4.25 -8.74 -14.22
CA LEU A 59 3.07 -7.90 -14.40
C LEU A 59 1.76 -8.64 -14.07
N PRO A 60 1.48 -9.87 -14.54
CA PRO A 60 0.25 -10.57 -14.21
C PRO A 60 0.06 -10.82 -12.72
N TYR A 61 1.14 -11.10 -11.98
CA TYR A 61 1.10 -11.29 -10.54
C TYR A 61 0.82 -9.97 -9.81
N ARG A 62 1.50 -8.90 -10.19
CA ARG A 62 1.36 -7.58 -9.56
C ARG A 62 0.01 -6.93 -9.87
N ALA A 63 -0.50 -7.11 -11.08
CA ALA A 63 -1.77 -6.56 -11.54
C ALA A 63 -3.00 -7.11 -10.82
N ARG A 64 -2.88 -8.18 -10.05
CA ARG A 64 -3.97 -8.66 -9.17
C ARG A 64 -4.23 -7.75 -7.97
N ARG A 65 -3.29 -6.86 -7.63
CA ARG A 65 -3.30 -6.04 -6.41
C ARG A 65 -3.53 -4.56 -6.72
N MET A 66 -4.46 -4.27 -7.63
CA MET A 66 -4.66 -2.92 -8.19
C MET A 66 -5.40 -1.94 -7.29
N LEU A 67 -6.07 -2.40 -6.23
CA LEU A 67 -6.95 -1.54 -5.41
C LEU A 67 -6.24 -0.28 -4.91
N PHE A 68 -5.02 -0.44 -4.37
CA PHE A 68 -4.26 0.69 -3.83
C PHE A 68 -3.58 1.52 -4.91
N CYS A 69 -3.25 0.91 -6.04
CA CYS A 69 -2.78 1.62 -7.24
C CYS A 69 -3.87 2.55 -7.79
N TRP A 70 -5.11 2.07 -7.88
CA TRP A 70 -6.27 2.88 -8.28
C TRP A 70 -6.55 3.99 -7.26
N ALA A 71 -6.48 3.69 -5.97
CA ALA A 71 -6.65 4.71 -4.93
C ALA A 71 -5.58 5.81 -5.03
N ALA A 72 -4.31 5.45 -5.24
CA ALA A 72 -3.22 6.40 -5.41
C ALA A 72 -3.39 7.25 -6.68
N TRP A 73 -3.84 6.66 -7.79
CA TRP A 73 -4.14 7.37 -9.02
C TRP A 73 -5.26 8.39 -8.84
N LEU A 74 -6.36 7.99 -8.19
CA LEU A 74 -7.49 8.88 -7.90
C LEU A 74 -7.07 10.04 -6.99
N LEU A 75 -6.38 9.75 -5.90
CA LEU A 75 -5.88 10.77 -4.96
C LEU A 75 -4.85 11.69 -5.59
N GLY A 76 -4.03 11.16 -6.51
CA GLY A 76 -3.06 11.91 -7.28
C GLY A 76 -3.66 12.66 -8.48
N LEU A 77 -5.00 12.57 -8.70
CA LEU A 77 -5.73 13.24 -9.80
C LEU A 77 -5.10 12.98 -11.18
N GLY A 78 -4.52 11.82 -11.39
CA GLY A 78 -3.83 11.46 -12.62
C GLY A 78 -2.47 12.17 -12.83
N GLN A 79 -2.02 12.99 -11.90
CA GLN A 79 -0.74 13.72 -12.01
C GLN A 79 0.41 12.88 -11.45
N PRO A 80 1.46 12.56 -12.24
CA PRO A 80 2.52 11.62 -11.82
C PRO A 80 3.18 11.97 -10.48
N ALA A 81 3.58 13.22 -10.27
CA ALA A 81 4.21 13.65 -9.02
C ALA A 81 3.28 13.48 -7.81
N TRP A 82 1.98 13.73 -7.99
CA TRP A 82 0.99 13.58 -6.92
C TRP A 82 0.65 12.11 -6.67
N ILE A 83 0.62 11.26 -7.71
CA ILE A 83 0.43 9.82 -7.59
C ILE A 83 1.54 9.19 -6.73
N ILE A 84 2.80 9.57 -6.96
CA ILE A 84 3.94 9.11 -6.15
C ILE A 84 3.73 9.45 -4.67
N GLN A 85 3.37 10.70 -4.37
CA GLN A 85 3.13 11.13 -2.98
C GLN A 85 1.91 10.46 -2.37
N ALA A 86 0.82 10.34 -3.14
CA ALA A 86 -0.40 9.68 -2.70
C ALA A 86 -0.17 8.19 -2.39
N HIS A 87 0.59 7.48 -3.24
CA HIS A 87 0.92 6.07 -3.02
C HIS A 87 1.71 5.86 -1.71
N ALA A 88 2.72 6.68 -1.46
CA ALA A 88 3.51 6.62 -0.23
C ALA A 88 2.66 6.99 1.00
N LEU A 89 1.89 8.07 0.92
CA LEU A 89 1.10 8.59 2.04
C LEU A 89 -0.08 7.66 2.40
N LEU A 90 -0.69 7.01 1.40
CA LEU A 90 -1.80 6.08 1.60
C LEU A 90 -1.43 4.95 2.57
N ASN A 91 -0.21 4.42 2.46
CA ASN A 91 0.30 3.41 3.40
C ASN A 91 0.39 3.92 4.84
N VAL A 92 0.90 5.14 5.02
CA VAL A 92 0.98 5.78 6.34
C VAL A 92 -0.43 6.01 6.92
N LEU A 93 -1.36 6.51 6.09
CA LEU A 93 -2.75 6.73 6.52
C LEU A 93 -3.46 5.42 6.86
N CYS A 94 -3.24 4.36 6.10
CA CYS A 94 -3.77 3.04 6.42
C CYS A 94 -3.18 2.49 7.73
N TRP A 95 -1.90 2.69 7.98
CA TRP A 95 -1.24 2.32 9.23
C TRP A 95 -1.85 3.07 10.43
N LEU A 96 -2.04 4.39 10.33
CA LEU A 96 -2.69 5.20 11.35
C LEU A 96 -4.15 4.78 11.56
N GLY A 97 -4.88 4.51 10.48
CA GLY A 97 -6.25 3.99 10.54
C GLY A 97 -6.32 2.65 11.26
N LEU A 98 -5.38 1.74 10.97
CA LEU A 98 -5.26 0.47 11.69
C LEU A 98 -4.94 0.68 13.16
N ALA A 99 -4.05 1.61 13.50
CA ALA A 99 -3.71 1.95 14.88
C ALA A 99 -4.95 2.37 15.69
N ILE A 100 -5.77 3.26 15.11
CA ILE A 100 -7.02 3.73 15.74
C ILE A 100 -8.03 2.59 15.86
N LEU A 101 -8.18 1.78 14.80
CA LEU A 101 -9.13 0.67 14.78
C LEU A 101 -8.81 -0.39 15.83
N LEU A 102 -7.53 -0.72 16.00
CA LEU A 102 -7.04 -1.70 16.97
C LEU A 102 -7.30 -1.31 18.42
N LEU A 103 -7.44 -0.01 18.74
CA LEU A 103 -7.83 0.44 20.09
C LEU A 103 -9.22 -0.08 20.49
N ARG A 104 -10.01 -0.53 19.54
CA ARG A 104 -11.32 -1.17 19.83
C ARG A 104 -11.15 -2.53 20.51
N TRP A 105 -10.16 -3.31 20.09
CA TRP A 105 -9.90 -4.65 20.63
C TRP A 105 -8.84 -4.63 21.74
N PHE A 106 -7.95 -3.64 21.70
CA PHE A 106 -6.87 -3.44 22.66
C PHE A 106 -6.95 -2.03 23.24
N PRO A 107 -7.99 -1.71 24.05
CA PRO A 107 -8.07 -0.41 24.72
C PRO A 107 -6.89 -0.27 25.69
N PRO A 108 -6.34 0.94 25.88
CA PRO A 108 -5.18 1.16 26.75
C PRO A 108 -5.55 1.09 28.25
N ALA A 109 -6.30 0.05 28.64
CA ALA A 109 -6.78 -0.17 29.99
C ALA A 109 -5.80 -0.98 30.86
N SER A 110 -4.94 -1.77 30.24
CA SER A 110 -3.92 -2.58 30.90
C SER A 110 -2.60 -2.56 30.15
N ALA A 111 -1.49 -2.82 30.84
CA ALA A 111 -0.18 -2.96 30.20
C ALA A 111 -0.19 -4.09 29.14
N GLY A 112 -0.96 -5.17 29.37
CA GLY A 112 -1.10 -6.26 28.43
C GLY A 112 -1.76 -5.85 27.12
N ASP A 113 -2.80 -5.00 27.18
CA ASP A 113 -3.49 -4.50 25.98
C ASP A 113 -2.60 -3.55 25.18
N VAL A 114 -1.87 -2.68 25.89
CA VAL A 114 -0.88 -1.79 25.27
C VAL A 114 0.20 -2.60 24.57
N LEU A 115 0.74 -3.65 25.20
CA LEU A 115 1.75 -4.52 24.59
C LEU A 115 1.21 -5.27 23.36
N ARG A 116 -0.04 -5.77 23.37
CA ARG A 116 -0.68 -6.40 22.20
C ARG A 116 -0.84 -5.41 21.07
N TRP A 117 -1.31 -4.20 21.36
CA TRP A 117 -1.45 -3.13 20.38
C TRP A 117 -0.08 -2.81 19.74
N PHE A 118 0.96 -2.60 20.55
CA PHE A 118 2.32 -2.38 20.06
C PHE A 118 2.84 -3.56 19.23
N GLY A 119 2.62 -4.79 19.69
CA GLY A 119 3.05 -5.99 18.98
C GLY A 119 2.47 -6.11 17.57
N VAL A 120 1.21 -5.71 17.37
CA VAL A 120 0.60 -5.67 16.03
C VAL A 120 1.15 -4.50 15.22
N MET A 121 1.13 -3.28 15.77
CA MET A 121 1.49 -2.06 15.04
C MET A 121 2.96 -2.02 14.61
N PHE A 122 3.85 -2.60 15.42
CA PHE A 122 5.28 -2.64 15.16
C PHE A 122 5.78 -4.04 14.78
N SER A 123 4.86 -4.93 14.36
CA SER A 123 5.26 -6.19 13.75
C SER A 123 6.10 -5.94 12.49
N HIS A 124 7.06 -6.83 12.23
CA HIS A 124 7.97 -6.67 11.08
C HIS A 124 7.21 -6.46 9.76
N GLY A 125 6.16 -7.25 9.49
CA GLY A 125 5.38 -7.14 8.26
C GLY A 125 4.69 -5.79 8.08
N VAL A 126 4.09 -5.25 9.15
CA VAL A 126 3.43 -3.95 9.12
C VAL A 126 4.45 -2.82 8.91
N CYS A 127 5.57 -2.85 9.65
CA CYS A 127 6.63 -1.85 9.51
C CYS A 127 7.25 -1.88 8.10
N MET A 128 7.52 -3.07 7.55
CA MET A 128 8.04 -3.22 6.20
C MET A 128 7.05 -2.73 5.15
N SER A 129 5.75 -2.97 5.35
CA SER A 129 4.72 -2.47 4.44
C SER A 129 4.71 -0.94 4.38
N VAL A 130 4.77 -0.27 5.52
CA VAL A 130 4.82 1.20 5.56
C VAL A 130 6.12 1.73 4.97
N ARG A 131 7.26 1.14 5.36
CA ARG A 131 8.60 1.57 4.93
C ARG A 131 8.80 1.46 3.42
N HIS A 132 8.19 0.47 2.77
CA HIS A 132 8.38 0.18 1.34
C HIS A 132 7.12 0.39 0.51
N SER A 133 6.10 1.05 1.08
CA SER A 133 4.80 1.33 0.43
C SER A 133 4.17 0.08 -0.21
N LEU A 134 4.14 -1.03 0.56
CA LEU A 134 3.54 -2.28 0.10
C LEU A 134 2.02 -2.29 0.31
N VAL A 135 1.38 -3.31 -0.22
CA VAL A 135 -0.09 -3.49 -0.15
C VAL A 135 -0.57 -4.18 1.14
N ASP A 136 0.35 -4.66 1.99
CA ASP A 136 0.00 -5.49 3.15
C ASP A 136 -0.69 -4.69 4.27
N ALA A 137 -0.14 -3.55 4.70
CA ALA A 137 -0.77 -2.74 5.76
C ALA A 137 -2.13 -2.18 5.35
N PRO A 138 -2.34 -1.66 4.12
CA PRO A 138 -3.66 -1.32 3.62
C PRO A 138 -4.64 -2.50 3.61
N SER A 139 -4.22 -3.67 3.14
CA SER A 139 -5.08 -4.86 3.12
C SER A 139 -5.44 -5.33 4.53
N LEU A 140 -4.51 -5.24 5.49
CA LEU A 140 -4.75 -5.56 6.89
C LEU A 140 -5.78 -4.59 7.52
N LEU A 141 -5.71 -3.29 7.20
CA LEU A 141 -6.74 -2.33 7.64
C LEU A 141 -8.13 -2.72 7.12
N LEU A 142 -8.24 -3.06 5.83
CA LEU A 142 -9.53 -3.49 5.26
C LEU A 142 -10.03 -4.78 5.91
N LEU A 143 -9.16 -5.75 6.14
CA LEU A 143 -9.51 -6.98 6.84
C LEU A 143 -10.03 -6.69 8.27
N ALA A 144 -9.34 -5.85 9.02
CA ALA A 144 -9.75 -5.46 10.36
C ALA A 144 -11.09 -4.71 10.36
N LEU A 145 -11.34 -3.84 9.37
CA LEU A 145 -12.64 -3.18 9.18
C LEU A 145 -13.75 -4.19 8.86
N ALA A 146 -13.48 -5.18 8.02
CA ALA A 146 -14.45 -6.23 7.69
C ALA A 146 -14.83 -7.04 8.94
N VAL A 147 -13.84 -7.45 9.75
CA VAL A 147 -14.07 -8.15 11.02
C VAL A 147 -14.96 -7.31 11.95
N ARG A 148 -14.62 -6.01 12.12
CA ARG A 148 -15.42 -5.10 12.93
C ARG A 148 -16.89 -5.04 12.49
N TRP A 149 -17.14 -4.94 11.19
CA TRP A 149 -18.52 -4.89 10.69
C TRP A 149 -19.25 -6.21 10.84
N PHE A 150 -18.57 -7.35 10.74
CA PHE A 150 -19.17 -8.66 11.07
C PHE A 150 -19.54 -8.76 12.55
N GLU A 151 -18.67 -8.28 13.47
CA GLU A 151 -18.98 -8.23 14.91
C GLU A 151 -20.21 -7.36 15.21
N GLN A 152 -20.45 -6.32 14.42
CA GLN A 152 -21.62 -5.42 14.53
C GLN A 152 -22.88 -5.98 13.83
N GLY A 153 -22.82 -7.17 13.25
CA GLY A 153 -23.92 -7.76 12.48
C GLY A 153 -24.13 -7.15 11.09
N ALA A 154 -23.29 -6.21 10.66
CA ALA A 154 -23.38 -5.54 9.35
C ALA A 154 -22.76 -6.41 8.23
N ARG A 155 -23.35 -7.59 7.99
CA ARG A 155 -22.81 -8.64 7.10
C ARG A 155 -22.51 -8.14 5.69
N LEU A 156 -23.40 -7.36 5.09
CA LEU A 156 -23.20 -6.85 3.73
C LEU A 156 -21.97 -5.93 3.66
N ARG A 157 -21.84 -4.99 4.61
CA ARG A 157 -20.70 -4.06 4.67
C ARG A 157 -19.40 -4.82 4.91
N GLY A 158 -19.41 -5.76 5.86
CA GLY A 158 -18.26 -6.63 6.13
C GLY A 158 -17.85 -7.43 4.89
N GLY A 159 -18.80 -8.00 4.16
CA GLY A 159 -18.56 -8.75 2.92
C GLY A 159 -17.97 -7.91 1.81
N VAL A 160 -18.49 -6.70 1.57
CA VAL A 160 -17.96 -5.78 0.56
C VAL A 160 -16.51 -5.39 0.88
N VAL A 161 -16.20 -5.04 2.13
CA VAL A 161 -14.83 -4.65 2.49
C VAL A 161 -13.88 -5.84 2.47
N LEU A 162 -14.33 -7.03 2.82
CA LEU A 162 -13.54 -8.24 2.69
C LEU A 162 -13.19 -8.53 1.21
N ALA A 163 -14.15 -8.34 0.29
CA ALA A 163 -13.90 -8.46 -1.14
C ALA A 163 -12.88 -7.41 -1.62
N LEU A 164 -12.98 -6.16 -1.15
CA LEU A 164 -11.98 -5.13 -1.45
C LEU A 164 -10.60 -5.47 -0.89
N ALA A 165 -10.51 -6.06 0.30
CA ALA A 165 -9.25 -6.54 0.86
C ALA A 165 -8.62 -7.62 -0.04
N GLY A 166 -9.43 -8.51 -0.63
CA GLY A 166 -8.99 -9.49 -1.62
C GLY A 166 -8.40 -8.84 -2.88
N LEU A 167 -9.02 -7.80 -3.42
CA LEU A 167 -8.46 -7.03 -4.55
C LEU A 167 -7.17 -6.26 -4.19
N GLY A 168 -6.89 -6.10 -2.92
CA GLY A 168 -5.66 -5.48 -2.41
C GLY A 168 -4.50 -6.46 -2.25
N LYS A 169 -4.77 -7.77 -2.09
CA LYS A 169 -3.71 -8.75 -1.77
C LYS A 169 -3.84 -10.11 -2.48
N GLU A 170 -4.96 -10.50 -3.01
CA GLU A 170 -5.41 -11.79 -3.60
C GLU A 170 -6.61 -12.38 -2.89
#